data_d3b2f4be0cd8d55e5f81145ad8a0f2bd
#
_entry.id   d3b2f4be0cd8d55e5f81145ad8a0f2bd
#
_cell.length_a   1.000
_cell.length_b   1.000
_cell.length_c   1.000
_cell.angle_alpha   90.00
_cell.angle_beta   90.00
_cell.angle_gamma   90.00
#
_symmetry.space_group_name_H-M   'P 1'
#
loop_
_entity.id
_entity.type
_entity.pdbx_description
1 polymer ?
#
loop_
_entity_poly.entity_id
_entity_poly.type
_entity_poly.pdbx_seq_one_letter_code
_entity_poly.pdbx_strand_id
1 'polypeptide(L)'
;MHTRTAVVLAAGEGTRLRPLTQNRPKPMLPAANRPILEHVLDALVEAGIERIVLVVGYRRERVQSYVGPSYRDVPVEYVVQGKQLGSGHALLQAAETVSEPLLVVNGDRLIEPAAVEAVGTAFADAERPAAMAVIERDHVSRYGVVSLDGDEVTKLVEKPDSEGHGVINAGIYAFEQSIFDEIEATPRQSGELALT
;
A
#
# COMPACT_ATOMS: atom_id res chain seq x y z
N MET A 1 11.06 15.87 -1.70
CA MET A 1 10.69 14.47 -1.94
C MET A 1 10.94 14.14 -3.39
N HIS A 2 11.70 13.08 -3.71
CA HIS A 2 12.03 12.73 -5.11
C HIS A 2 10.96 11.85 -5.76
N THR A 3 10.19 11.11 -4.96
CA THR A 3 9.15 10.19 -5.44
C THR A 3 7.81 10.91 -5.52
N ARG A 4 7.31 11.12 -6.74
CA ARG A 4 6.08 11.90 -7.01
C ARG A 4 4.90 11.04 -7.42
N THR A 5 5.13 9.76 -7.71
CA THR A 5 4.10 8.79 -8.08
C THR A 5 3.77 7.87 -6.93
N ALA A 6 2.49 7.71 -6.62
CA ALA A 6 2.01 6.76 -5.64
C ALA A 6 1.13 5.68 -6.28
N VAL A 7 1.41 4.42 -5.94
CA VAL A 7 0.54 3.27 -6.25
C VAL A 7 -0.27 2.93 -5.01
N VAL A 8 -1.60 2.98 -5.13
CA VAL A 8 -2.53 2.70 -4.03
C VAL A 8 -3.18 1.34 -4.24
N LEU A 9 -2.94 0.40 -3.33
CA LEU A 9 -3.47 -0.96 -3.40
C LEU A 9 -4.91 -0.99 -2.84
N ALA A 10 -5.90 -0.93 -3.72
CA ALA A 10 -7.32 -0.84 -3.39
C ALA A 10 -8.18 -1.99 -3.98
N ALA A 11 -7.55 -3.10 -4.42
CA ALA A 11 -8.24 -4.19 -5.10
C ALA A 11 -8.94 -5.19 -4.16
N GLY A 12 -8.60 -5.20 -2.87
CA GLY A 12 -9.04 -6.20 -1.89
C GLY A 12 -10.55 -6.20 -1.62
N GLU A 13 -11.15 -7.39 -1.54
CA GLU A 13 -12.58 -7.56 -1.21
C GLU A 13 -12.89 -7.28 0.27
N GLY A 14 -11.94 -7.57 1.18
CA GLY A 14 -12.17 -7.41 2.61
C GLY A 14 -13.18 -8.43 3.17
N THR A 15 -13.11 -9.69 2.76
CA THR A 15 -14.05 -10.77 3.10
C THR A 15 -14.28 -10.95 4.61
N ARG A 16 -13.24 -10.72 5.43
CA ARG A 16 -13.31 -10.78 6.91
C ARG A 16 -14.24 -9.73 7.53
N LEU A 17 -14.56 -8.68 6.78
CA LEU A 17 -15.44 -7.58 7.22
C LEU A 17 -16.88 -7.72 6.70
N ARG A 18 -17.25 -8.86 6.10
CA ARG A 18 -18.64 -9.11 5.71
C ARG A 18 -19.55 -9.10 6.94
N PRO A 19 -20.76 -8.52 6.87
CA PRO A 19 -21.46 -8.08 5.66
C PRO A 19 -21.11 -6.67 5.17
N LEU A 20 -20.27 -5.89 5.87
CA LEU A 20 -19.97 -4.49 5.54
C LEU A 20 -19.38 -4.33 4.13
N THR A 21 -18.60 -5.33 3.69
CA THR A 21 -17.94 -5.33 2.36
C THR A 21 -18.72 -6.08 1.27
N GLN A 22 -19.93 -6.55 1.55
CA GLN A 22 -20.71 -7.30 0.56
C GLN A 22 -21.04 -6.50 -0.71
N ASN A 23 -21.28 -5.21 -0.56
CA ASN A 23 -21.68 -4.31 -1.64
C ASN A 23 -20.69 -3.18 -1.92
N ARG A 24 -19.55 -3.15 -1.22
CA ARG A 24 -18.49 -2.14 -1.40
C ARG A 24 -17.14 -2.72 -1.04
N PRO A 25 -16.04 -2.37 -1.74
CA PRO A 25 -14.71 -2.81 -1.37
C PRO A 25 -14.28 -2.17 -0.04
N LYS A 26 -13.33 -2.82 0.65
CA LYS A 26 -12.86 -2.36 1.97
C LYS A 26 -12.40 -0.89 1.97
N PRO A 27 -11.65 -0.38 0.97
CA PRO A 27 -11.27 1.02 0.91
C PRO A 27 -12.43 2.01 0.86
N MET A 28 -13.61 1.55 0.45
CA MET A 28 -14.84 2.36 0.39
C MET A 28 -15.69 2.28 1.66
N LEU A 29 -15.23 1.60 2.71
CA LEU A 29 -15.88 1.65 4.03
C LEU A 29 -15.73 3.05 4.62
N PRO A 30 -16.80 3.57 5.29
CA PRO A 30 -16.75 4.90 5.87
C PRO A 30 -15.89 4.95 7.14
N ALA A 31 -15.04 5.95 7.21
CA ALA A 31 -14.37 6.41 8.42
C ALA A 31 -14.65 7.91 8.55
N ALA A 32 -15.20 8.37 9.66
CA ALA A 32 -15.61 9.77 9.87
C ALA A 32 -16.46 10.34 8.71
N ASN A 33 -17.46 9.56 8.24
CA ASN A 33 -18.39 9.89 7.15
C ASN A 33 -17.80 10.01 5.75
N ARG A 34 -16.54 9.63 5.54
CA ARG A 34 -15.87 9.58 4.24
C ARG A 34 -15.24 8.20 4.01
N PRO A 35 -15.08 7.70 2.78
CA PRO A 35 -14.35 6.46 2.51
C PRO A 35 -12.93 6.50 3.08
N ILE A 36 -12.44 5.35 3.58
CA ILE A 36 -11.03 5.22 4.00
C ILE A 36 -10.09 5.65 2.87
N LEU A 37 -10.40 5.26 1.64
CA LEU A 37 -9.61 5.62 0.46
C LEU A 37 -9.45 7.15 0.30
N GLU A 38 -10.50 7.91 0.58
CA GLU A 38 -10.44 9.37 0.48
C GLU A 38 -9.43 9.97 1.46
N HIS A 39 -9.37 9.46 2.70
CA HIS A 39 -8.35 9.88 3.66
C HIS A 39 -6.92 9.53 3.18
N VAL A 40 -6.76 8.37 2.53
CA VAL A 40 -5.46 7.97 1.95
C VAL A 40 -5.06 8.92 0.82
N LEU A 41 -6.00 9.24 -0.08
CA LEU A 41 -5.74 10.17 -1.19
C LEU A 41 -5.44 11.59 -0.69
N ASP A 42 -6.16 12.07 0.33
CA ASP A 42 -5.87 13.35 0.99
C ASP A 42 -4.43 13.39 1.49
N ALA A 43 -4.01 12.37 2.24
CA ALA A 43 -2.66 12.30 2.79
C ALA A 43 -1.56 12.27 1.71
N LEU A 44 -1.81 11.57 0.59
CA LEU A 44 -0.87 11.53 -0.54
C LEU A 44 -0.74 12.91 -1.21
N VAL A 45 -1.85 13.58 -1.47
CA VAL A 45 -1.85 14.91 -2.10
C VAL A 45 -1.18 15.94 -1.16
N GLU A 46 -1.49 15.89 0.13
CA GLU A 46 -0.88 16.78 1.14
C GLU A 46 0.62 16.52 1.29
N ALA A 47 1.10 15.27 1.10
CA ALA A 47 2.52 14.92 1.06
C ALA A 47 3.22 15.28 -0.27
N GLY A 48 2.52 15.89 -1.22
CA GLY A 48 3.08 16.37 -2.49
C GLY A 48 3.20 15.32 -3.59
N ILE A 49 2.36 14.27 -3.57
CA ILE A 49 2.22 13.33 -4.69
C ILE A 49 1.55 14.04 -5.86
N GLU A 50 2.11 13.87 -7.05
CA GLU A 50 1.68 14.52 -8.29
C GLU A 50 0.98 13.56 -9.27
N ARG A 51 1.06 12.24 -9.03
CA ARG A 51 0.43 11.20 -9.86
C ARG A 51 0.02 10.02 -8.98
N ILE A 52 -1.19 9.52 -9.19
CA ILE A 52 -1.73 8.38 -8.44
C ILE A 52 -2.11 7.27 -9.41
N VAL A 53 -1.65 6.05 -9.13
CA VAL A 53 -2.09 4.82 -9.80
C VAL A 53 -2.90 4.00 -8.80
N LEU A 54 -4.20 3.86 -9.04
CA LEU A 54 -5.10 3.06 -8.21
C LEU A 54 -5.20 1.63 -8.75
N VAL A 55 -4.70 0.67 -7.98
CA VAL A 55 -4.92 -0.75 -8.26
C VAL A 55 -6.29 -1.14 -7.72
N VAL A 56 -7.22 -1.41 -8.61
CA VAL A 56 -8.62 -1.74 -8.28
C VAL A 56 -8.98 -3.17 -8.67
N GLY A 57 -9.99 -3.75 -8.01
CA GLY A 57 -10.41 -5.12 -8.28
C GLY A 57 -11.89 -5.33 -7.95
N TYR A 58 -12.18 -5.90 -6.79
CA TYR A 58 -13.56 -6.11 -6.35
C TYR A 58 -14.37 -4.82 -6.32
N ARG A 59 -15.52 -4.81 -7.01
CA ARG A 59 -16.42 -3.64 -7.13
C ARG A 59 -15.70 -2.36 -7.58
N ARG A 60 -14.73 -2.49 -8.49
CA ARG A 60 -13.90 -1.39 -9.02
C ARG A 60 -14.71 -0.18 -9.52
N GLU A 61 -15.89 -0.42 -10.08
CA GLU A 61 -16.76 0.63 -10.60
C GLU A 61 -17.16 1.64 -9.52
N ARG A 62 -17.28 1.20 -8.26
CA ARG A 62 -17.58 2.09 -7.14
C ARG A 62 -16.42 2.99 -6.78
N VAL A 63 -15.20 2.47 -6.85
CA VAL A 63 -13.98 3.26 -6.64
C VAL A 63 -13.81 4.28 -7.76
N GLN A 64 -13.90 3.82 -9.01
CA GLN A 64 -13.74 4.67 -10.20
C GLN A 64 -14.79 5.79 -10.29
N SER A 65 -16.07 5.47 -9.99
CA SER A 65 -17.14 6.47 -9.97
C SER A 65 -17.01 7.50 -8.84
N TYR A 66 -16.37 7.10 -7.73
CA TYR A 66 -16.19 7.99 -6.58
C TYR A 66 -14.99 8.93 -6.77
N VAL A 67 -13.83 8.40 -7.18
CA VAL A 67 -12.58 9.16 -7.30
C VAL A 67 -12.50 9.93 -8.62
N GLY A 68 -12.97 9.33 -9.72
CA GLY A 68 -12.89 9.94 -11.05
C GLY A 68 -11.49 9.89 -11.68
N PRO A 69 -11.25 10.68 -12.75
CA PRO A 69 -9.98 10.72 -13.47
C PRO A 69 -8.90 11.58 -12.77
N SER A 70 -9.26 12.33 -11.76
CA SER A 70 -8.35 13.14 -10.94
C SER A 70 -8.88 13.30 -9.52
N TYR A 71 -7.99 13.51 -8.57
CA TYR A 71 -8.31 13.81 -7.18
C TYR A 71 -7.57 15.06 -6.73
N ARG A 72 -8.30 16.15 -6.37
CA ARG A 72 -7.70 17.47 -6.04
C ARG A 72 -6.63 17.90 -7.05
N ASP A 73 -6.98 17.84 -8.35
CA ASP A 73 -6.13 18.18 -9.51
C ASP A 73 -4.95 17.21 -9.75
N VAL A 74 -4.73 16.20 -8.92
CA VAL A 74 -3.76 15.14 -9.17
C VAL A 74 -4.38 14.09 -10.08
N PRO A 75 -3.75 13.74 -11.23
CA PRO A 75 -4.26 12.72 -12.13
C PRO A 75 -4.30 11.34 -11.48
N VAL A 76 -5.37 10.59 -11.75
CA VAL A 76 -5.60 9.23 -11.24
C VAL A 76 -5.74 8.26 -12.40
N GLU A 77 -4.81 7.32 -12.48
CA GLU A 77 -4.87 6.20 -13.41
C GLU A 77 -5.35 4.93 -12.70
N TYR A 78 -5.98 4.03 -13.45
CA TYR A 78 -6.53 2.79 -12.89
C TYR A 78 -5.93 1.58 -13.55
N VAL A 79 -5.42 0.66 -12.74
CA VAL A 79 -5.01 -0.68 -13.19
C VAL A 79 -5.85 -1.73 -12.47
N VAL A 80 -6.14 -2.85 -13.15
CA VAL A 80 -7.09 -3.83 -12.65
C VAL A 80 -6.39 -5.10 -12.20
N GLN A 81 -6.53 -5.44 -10.93
CA GLN A 81 -6.19 -6.76 -10.43
C GLN A 81 -7.37 -7.72 -10.64
N GLY A 82 -7.30 -8.54 -11.67
CA GLY A 82 -8.38 -9.47 -12.03
C GLY A 82 -8.55 -10.62 -11.02
N LYS A 83 -7.46 -11.13 -10.45
CA LYS A 83 -7.46 -12.17 -9.41
C LYS A 83 -6.73 -11.66 -8.17
N GLN A 84 -7.31 -11.84 -7.00
CA GLN A 84 -6.72 -11.42 -5.74
C GLN A 84 -5.69 -12.44 -5.26
N LEU A 85 -4.44 -12.30 -5.72
CA LEU A 85 -3.33 -13.19 -5.43
C LEU A 85 -2.25 -12.52 -4.55
N GLY A 86 -2.67 -11.63 -3.65
CA GLY A 86 -1.79 -10.93 -2.72
C GLY A 86 -1.44 -9.50 -3.13
N SER A 87 -0.77 -8.78 -2.22
CA SER A 87 -0.39 -7.37 -2.39
C SER A 87 0.73 -7.17 -3.40
N GLY A 88 1.71 -8.07 -3.47
CA GLY A 88 2.75 -8.06 -4.49
C GLY A 88 2.16 -8.26 -5.89
N HIS A 89 1.22 -9.21 -6.04
CA HIS A 89 0.51 -9.38 -7.31
C HIS A 89 -0.32 -8.13 -7.68
N ALA A 90 -0.88 -7.43 -6.70
CA ALA A 90 -1.58 -6.16 -6.95
C ALA A 90 -0.61 -5.09 -7.48
N LEU A 91 0.57 -4.95 -6.85
CA LEU A 91 1.59 -4.01 -7.29
C LEU A 91 2.10 -4.31 -8.70
N LEU A 92 2.29 -5.58 -9.05
CA LEU A 92 2.71 -5.99 -10.41
C LEU A 92 1.76 -5.50 -11.52
N GLN A 93 0.47 -5.28 -11.22
CA GLN A 93 -0.45 -4.73 -12.22
C GLN A 93 -0.08 -3.30 -12.64
N ALA A 94 0.71 -2.58 -11.83
CA ALA A 94 1.18 -1.24 -12.15
C ALA A 94 2.53 -1.20 -12.90
N ALA A 95 3.20 -2.34 -13.13
CA ALA A 95 4.54 -2.40 -13.69
C ALA A 95 4.67 -1.71 -15.06
N GLU A 96 3.69 -1.87 -15.94
CA GLU A 96 3.69 -1.21 -17.26
C GLU A 96 3.30 0.29 -17.19
N THR A 97 2.72 0.71 -16.06
CA THR A 97 2.21 2.08 -15.87
C THR A 97 3.22 2.99 -15.19
N VAL A 98 4.10 2.43 -14.34
CA VAL A 98 5.08 3.18 -13.54
C VAL A 98 6.49 2.83 -13.98
N SER A 99 7.25 3.85 -14.42
CA SER A 99 8.63 3.72 -14.93
C SER A 99 9.66 4.49 -14.10
N GLU A 100 9.31 4.92 -12.91
CA GLU A 100 10.10 5.75 -12.00
C GLU A 100 10.01 5.23 -10.56
N PRO A 101 10.86 5.65 -9.64
CA PRO A 101 10.72 5.33 -8.22
C PRO A 101 9.32 5.68 -7.71
N LEU A 102 8.74 4.82 -6.89
CA LEU A 102 7.33 4.91 -6.51
C LEU A 102 7.12 4.77 -5.01
N LEU A 103 6.08 5.47 -4.52
CA LEU A 103 5.48 5.16 -3.24
C LEU A 103 4.38 4.11 -3.42
N VAL A 104 4.25 3.19 -2.47
CA VAL A 104 3.19 2.20 -2.43
C VAL A 104 2.47 2.32 -1.10
N VAL A 105 1.14 2.42 -1.12
CA VAL A 105 0.33 2.47 0.09
C VAL A 105 -0.87 1.53 0.01
N ASN A 106 -1.26 0.99 1.16
CA ASN A 106 -2.49 0.23 1.27
C ASN A 106 -3.69 1.18 1.32
N GLY A 107 -4.61 1.07 0.37
CA GLY A 107 -5.80 1.93 0.24
C GLY A 107 -6.87 1.73 1.32
N ASP A 108 -6.63 0.85 2.27
CA ASP A 108 -7.54 0.48 3.35
C ASP A 108 -7.01 0.79 4.76
N ARG A 109 -5.95 1.60 4.86
CA ARG A 109 -5.36 2.08 6.11
C ARG A 109 -5.35 3.59 6.15
N LEU A 110 -5.74 4.17 7.28
CA LEU A 110 -5.54 5.60 7.54
C LEU A 110 -4.04 5.86 7.70
N ILE A 111 -3.54 6.82 6.96
CA ILE A 111 -2.14 7.26 6.98
C ILE A 111 -2.09 8.77 7.18
N GLU A 112 -0.98 9.27 7.69
CA GLU A 112 -0.73 10.70 7.85
C GLU A 112 0.22 11.21 6.76
N PRO A 113 0.07 12.44 6.25
CA PRO A 113 0.98 13.03 5.27
C PRO A 113 2.44 12.95 5.71
N ALA A 114 2.72 13.26 6.97
CA ALA A 114 4.08 13.22 7.55
C ALA A 114 4.72 11.83 7.46
N ALA A 115 3.94 10.74 7.57
CA ALA A 115 4.48 9.38 7.42
C ALA A 115 4.86 9.08 5.96
N VAL A 116 4.10 9.58 5.00
CA VAL A 116 4.40 9.47 3.57
C VAL A 116 5.67 10.25 3.22
N GLU A 117 5.78 11.49 3.72
CA GLU A 117 6.97 12.34 3.55
C GLU A 117 8.22 11.72 4.16
N ALA A 118 8.10 11.15 5.37
CA ALA A 118 9.21 10.51 6.07
C ALA A 118 9.76 9.30 5.29
N VAL A 119 8.89 8.44 4.74
CA VAL A 119 9.30 7.30 3.92
C VAL A 119 9.98 7.78 2.63
N GLY A 120 9.41 8.79 1.96
CA GLY A 120 10.00 9.36 0.75
C GLY A 120 11.37 10.01 0.99
N THR A 121 11.56 10.65 2.16
CA THR A 121 12.83 11.25 2.56
C THR A 121 13.87 10.16 2.90
N ALA A 122 13.49 9.20 3.74
CA ALA A 122 14.38 8.08 4.10
C ALA A 122 14.84 7.29 2.86
N PHE A 123 13.95 7.11 1.90
CA PHE A 123 14.27 6.46 0.63
C PHE A 123 15.29 7.27 -0.20
N ALA A 124 15.13 8.60 -0.27
CA ALA A 124 16.02 9.46 -1.04
C ALA A 124 17.42 9.59 -0.40
N ASP A 125 17.51 9.57 0.92
CA ASP A 125 18.75 9.80 1.66
C ASP A 125 19.61 8.53 1.81
N ALA A 126 19.00 7.35 1.75
CA ALA A 126 19.67 6.10 2.10
C ALA A 126 20.43 5.42 0.97
N GLU A 127 20.31 5.88 -0.28
CA GLU A 127 20.82 5.15 -1.48
C GLU A 127 20.45 3.65 -1.48
N ARG A 128 19.28 3.32 -0.94
CA ARG A 128 18.75 1.96 -0.78
C ARG A 128 17.61 1.70 -1.78
N PRO A 129 17.43 0.46 -2.24
CA PRO A 129 16.39 0.15 -3.23
C PRO A 129 14.96 0.22 -2.66
N ALA A 130 14.82 0.29 -1.34
CA ALA A 130 13.52 0.33 -0.66
C ALA A 130 13.59 1.06 0.69
N ALA A 131 12.47 1.67 1.08
CA ALA A 131 12.18 2.14 2.43
C ALA A 131 10.75 1.77 2.82
N MET A 132 10.49 1.61 4.11
CA MET A 132 9.15 1.32 4.60
C MET A 132 8.87 2.01 5.94
N ALA A 133 7.60 2.37 6.15
CA ALA A 133 7.14 2.79 7.46
C ALA A 133 6.91 1.59 8.37
N VAL A 134 7.35 1.73 9.60
CA VAL A 134 7.10 0.76 10.68
C VAL A 134 6.47 1.45 11.88
N ILE A 135 5.76 0.69 12.72
CA ILE A 135 5.10 1.21 13.92
C ILE A 135 5.14 0.15 15.03
N GLU A 136 5.33 0.58 16.26
CA GLU A 136 5.26 -0.29 17.44
C GLU A 136 3.81 -0.63 17.81
N ARG A 137 3.56 -1.89 18.19
CA ARG A 137 2.25 -2.39 18.63
C ARG A 137 2.39 -3.42 19.76
N ASP A 138 1.42 -3.39 20.68
CA ASP A 138 1.37 -4.34 21.81
C ASP A 138 0.91 -5.75 21.40
N HIS A 139 0.20 -5.88 20.28
CA HIS A 139 -0.32 -7.15 19.77
C HIS A 139 0.01 -7.30 18.29
N VAL A 140 1.01 -8.12 17.98
CA VAL A 140 1.58 -8.21 16.62
C VAL A 140 1.10 -9.39 15.77
N SER A 141 0.45 -10.40 16.35
CA SER A 141 0.06 -11.66 15.69
C SER A 141 -0.79 -11.52 14.41
N ARG A 142 -1.36 -10.34 14.17
CA ARG A 142 -2.23 -10.08 13.00
C ARG A 142 -1.54 -9.29 11.88
N TYR A 143 -0.26 -8.95 12.06
CA TYR A 143 0.49 -8.04 11.19
C TYR A 143 1.77 -8.69 10.68
N GLY A 144 2.38 -8.10 9.68
CA GLY A 144 3.76 -8.39 9.31
C GLY A 144 4.70 -7.79 10.35
N VAL A 145 5.42 -8.64 11.07
CA VAL A 145 6.39 -8.22 12.09
C VAL A 145 7.74 -7.99 11.45
N VAL A 146 8.34 -6.86 11.79
CA VAL A 146 9.63 -6.40 11.26
C VAL A 146 10.70 -6.50 12.33
N SER A 147 11.84 -7.09 12.00
CA SER A 147 13.07 -7.04 12.81
C SER A 147 14.00 -6.00 12.22
N LEU A 148 14.56 -5.16 13.08
CA LEU A 148 15.45 -4.07 12.71
C LEU A 148 16.84 -4.26 13.34
N ASP A 149 17.89 -3.82 12.62
CA ASP A 149 19.22 -3.52 13.15
C ASP A 149 19.49 -2.03 12.87
N GLY A 150 19.35 -1.20 13.91
CA GLY A 150 19.21 0.24 13.72
C GLY A 150 17.98 0.56 12.88
N ASP A 151 18.18 1.24 11.74
CA ASP A 151 17.12 1.58 10.77
C ASP A 151 17.03 0.58 9.60
N GLU A 152 17.82 -0.49 9.63
CA GLU A 152 17.83 -1.49 8.57
C GLU A 152 16.85 -2.65 8.86
N VAL A 153 15.99 -2.96 7.91
CA VAL A 153 15.10 -4.12 7.98
C VAL A 153 15.90 -5.40 7.73
N THR A 154 16.01 -6.25 8.75
CA THR A 154 16.74 -7.53 8.66
C THR A 154 15.82 -8.72 8.40
N LYS A 155 14.55 -8.61 8.80
CA LYS A 155 13.56 -9.68 8.63
C LYS A 155 12.16 -9.12 8.63
N LEU A 156 11.28 -9.75 7.84
CA LEU A 156 9.85 -9.51 7.88
C LEU A 156 9.12 -10.87 7.91
N VAL A 157 8.19 -11.04 8.84
CA VAL A 157 7.40 -12.27 9.01
C VAL A 157 5.93 -11.93 9.08
N GLU A 158 5.17 -12.38 8.09
CA GLU A 158 3.72 -12.15 8.04
C GLU A 158 3.01 -13.02 9.07
N LYS A 159 2.20 -12.41 9.94
CA LYS A 159 1.36 -13.05 10.96
C LYS A 159 2.08 -14.17 11.75
N PRO A 160 3.13 -13.85 12.48
CA PRO A 160 3.82 -14.85 13.28
C PRO A 160 2.89 -15.44 14.36
N ASP A 161 3.15 -16.68 14.75
CA ASP A 161 2.43 -17.33 15.86
C ASP A 161 2.80 -16.75 17.26
N SER A 162 3.46 -15.59 17.30
CA SER A 162 3.88 -14.92 18.52
C SER A 162 2.91 -13.83 18.93
N GLU A 163 2.53 -13.80 20.18
CA GLU A 163 1.83 -12.69 20.83
C GLU A 163 2.84 -11.78 21.54
N GLY A 164 2.52 -10.49 21.66
CA GLY A 164 3.32 -9.53 22.41
C GLY A 164 3.58 -8.25 21.63
N HIS A 165 4.43 -7.41 22.23
CA HIS A 165 4.88 -6.13 21.68
C HIS A 165 5.92 -6.34 20.57
N GLY A 166 5.89 -5.51 19.55
CA GLY A 166 6.88 -5.53 18.48
C GLY A 166 6.64 -4.45 17.42
N VAL A 167 7.54 -4.41 16.47
CA VAL A 167 7.49 -3.49 15.34
C VAL A 167 6.75 -4.18 14.19
N ILE A 168 5.78 -3.48 13.61
CA ILE A 168 4.97 -3.99 12.51
C ILE A 168 5.08 -3.10 11.28
N ASN A 169 4.84 -3.70 10.12
CA ASN A 169 4.69 -3.04 8.85
C ASN A 169 3.47 -2.11 8.84
N ALA A 170 3.68 -0.81 8.58
CA ALA A 170 2.62 0.20 8.54
C ALA A 170 1.90 0.28 7.18
N GLY A 171 2.44 -0.35 6.13
CA GLY A 171 1.82 -0.39 4.80
C GLY A 171 2.05 0.87 3.96
N ILE A 172 3.15 1.56 4.20
CA ILE A 172 3.68 2.65 3.38
C ILE A 172 5.09 2.26 2.98
N TYR A 173 5.40 2.30 1.70
CA TYR A 173 6.69 1.90 1.15
C TYR A 173 7.14 2.89 0.08
N ALA A 174 8.45 3.00 -0.11
CA ALA A 174 9.06 3.57 -1.30
C ALA A 174 9.99 2.53 -1.92
N PHE A 175 9.99 2.42 -3.23
CA PHE A 175 10.75 1.44 -3.99
C PHE A 175 11.38 2.06 -5.23
N GLU A 176 12.57 1.52 -5.59
CA GLU A 176 13.06 1.59 -6.97
C GLU A 176 12.20 0.73 -7.89
N GLN A 177 12.24 1.02 -9.20
CA GLN A 177 11.50 0.26 -10.21
C GLN A 177 11.86 -1.25 -10.22
N SER A 178 13.08 -1.61 -9.82
CA SER A 178 13.54 -2.99 -9.69
C SER A 178 12.64 -3.86 -8.78
N ILE A 179 11.80 -3.25 -7.96
CA ILE A 179 10.83 -3.99 -7.13
C ILE A 179 9.93 -4.91 -7.95
N PHE A 180 9.60 -4.55 -9.18
CA PHE A 180 8.75 -5.37 -10.03
C PHE A 180 9.45 -6.68 -10.41
N ASP A 181 10.73 -6.64 -10.75
CA ASP A 181 11.55 -7.83 -11.06
C ASP A 181 11.70 -8.72 -9.83
N GLU A 182 11.94 -8.12 -8.66
CA GLU A 182 12.04 -8.83 -7.38
C GLU A 182 10.73 -9.54 -6.99
N ILE A 183 9.58 -8.88 -7.19
CA ILE A 183 8.28 -9.49 -6.94
C ILE A 183 8.03 -10.65 -7.91
N GLU A 184 8.35 -10.52 -9.19
CA GLU A 184 8.19 -11.59 -10.17
C GLU A 184 9.07 -12.80 -9.87
N ALA A 185 10.30 -12.59 -9.38
CA ALA A 185 11.23 -13.62 -8.98
C ALA A 185 10.84 -14.30 -7.64
N THR A 186 9.98 -13.68 -6.83
CA THR A 186 9.61 -14.19 -5.50
C THR A 186 8.63 -15.37 -5.61
N PRO A 187 8.90 -16.53 -4.99
CA PRO A 187 7.98 -17.66 -4.96
C PRO A 187 6.67 -17.31 -4.24
N ARG A 188 5.54 -17.75 -4.80
CA ARG A 188 4.25 -17.60 -4.14
C ARG A 188 4.16 -18.43 -2.87
N GLN A 189 3.73 -17.82 -1.79
CA GLN A 189 3.44 -18.51 -0.54
C GLN A 189 1.93 -18.77 -0.44
N SER A 190 1.52 -20.02 -0.25
CA SER A 190 0.10 -20.43 -0.20
C SER A 190 -0.74 -19.94 -1.38
N GLY A 191 -0.10 -19.74 -2.57
CA GLY A 191 -0.75 -19.24 -3.78
C GLY A 191 -0.83 -17.71 -3.87
N GLU A 192 -0.42 -16.98 -2.85
CA GLU A 192 -0.37 -15.52 -2.82
C GLU A 192 1.06 -14.99 -3.00
N LEU A 193 1.17 -13.80 -3.55
CA LEU A 193 2.39 -13.03 -3.69
C LEU A 193 2.23 -11.76 -2.84
N ALA A 194 2.82 -11.76 -1.67
CA ALA A 194 2.75 -10.63 -0.74
C ALA A 194 3.92 -9.65 -0.98
N LEU A 195 3.76 -8.40 -0.56
CA LEU A 195 4.85 -7.42 -0.45
C LEU A 195 5.67 -7.61 0.84
N THR A 196 5.25 -8.54 1.67
CA THR A 196 5.81 -8.80 3.01
C THR A 196 6.10 -10.26 3.18
#